data_d781ca613da7b2aee57e32bb71f019b7
#
_entry.id   d781ca613da7b2aee57e32bb71f019b7
#
_cell.length_a   1.000
_cell.length_b   1.000
_cell.length_c   1.000
_cell.angle_alpha   90.00
_cell.angle_beta   90.00
_cell.angle_gamma   90.00
#
_symmetry.space_group_name_H-M   'P 1'
#
loop_
_entity.id
_entity.type
_entity.pdbx_description
1 polymer ?
#
loop_
_entity_poly.entity_id
_entity_poly.type
_entity_poly.pdbx_seq_one_letter_code
_entity_poly.pdbx_strand_id
1 'polypeptide(L)'
;MAGLSPRARQIRAQLLLIALLLFFLFNFVGAARISDLKQVQTSGVLHVLTIDGPTTYFEDGRGKNGFEYLLAKAFADSLGVELVMRSKPTLKAMLLSIGGPEGSFAAANITNTEARRRNLRFSDAYLDVTQHLIYRRGSARPRTLADVDGVLAVIKGSSHSEQLHYWKENYPELEWREDDDAEMSELLRMVQDKEIKYTVVDSLAYLVSRHIYPRARRAFDISEAQSIAWAFPKHGDGTLLRAANEFLRDFAASGKLDALKEALSSQSANFSAADSQRLGKLVTTRLPDFETLFKEVAEKFNWDWHMLAAVAYQESHWDPKARSPTGVRGLMMLTRNTAREMNVSNRLDPEQSLIGGATYLEKLKERLPERI
;
A
#
# COMPACT_ATOMS: atom_id res chain seq x y z
N MET A 1 20.55 -12.29 75.25
CA MET A 1 20.54 -12.36 73.73
C MET A 1 21.98 -12.33 73.25
N ALA A 2 22.58 -13.48 72.93
CA ALA A 2 23.99 -13.56 72.51
C ALA A 2 24.15 -13.05 71.08
N GLY A 3 24.83 -11.91 70.94
CA GLY A 3 25.12 -11.34 69.59
C GLY A 3 26.17 -12.19 68.86
N LEU A 4 25.98 -12.46 67.62
CA LEU A 4 26.92 -13.18 66.76
C LEU A 4 28.33 -12.57 66.84
N SER A 5 29.34 -13.42 66.92
CA SER A 5 30.76 -12.99 66.97
C SER A 5 31.13 -12.20 65.70
N PRO A 6 32.11 -11.30 65.77
CA PRO A 6 32.52 -10.49 64.56
C PRO A 6 32.86 -11.36 63.35
N ARG A 7 33.50 -12.54 63.57
CA ARG A 7 33.75 -13.51 62.46
C ARG A 7 32.47 -14.07 61.82
N ALA A 8 31.46 -14.37 62.66
CA ALA A 8 30.16 -14.89 62.11
C ALA A 8 29.40 -13.85 61.35
N ARG A 9 29.51 -12.56 61.68
CA ARG A 9 28.94 -11.43 60.90
C ARG A 9 29.65 -11.28 59.55
N GLN A 10 30.96 -11.42 59.53
CA GLN A 10 31.73 -11.30 58.27
C GLN A 10 31.47 -12.46 57.33
N ILE A 11 31.35 -13.69 57.82
CA ILE A 11 30.97 -14.87 57.01
C ILE A 11 29.53 -14.72 56.44
N ARG A 12 28.58 -14.24 57.26
CA ARG A 12 27.23 -13.98 56.80
C ARG A 12 27.17 -12.89 55.68
N ALA A 13 27.95 -11.81 55.82
CA ALA A 13 28.04 -10.76 54.82
C ALA A 13 28.67 -11.28 53.53
N GLN A 14 29.71 -12.12 53.60
CA GLN A 14 30.31 -12.76 52.43
C GLN A 14 29.36 -13.73 51.76
N LEU A 15 28.62 -14.55 52.49
CA LEU A 15 27.61 -15.46 51.93
C LEU A 15 26.43 -14.71 51.27
N LEU A 16 25.99 -13.58 51.87
CA LEU A 16 24.98 -12.71 51.28
C LEU A 16 25.47 -12.06 49.99
N LEU A 17 26.74 -11.61 49.96
CA LEU A 17 27.34 -11.03 48.75
C LEU A 17 27.48 -12.08 47.65
N ILE A 18 27.90 -13.31 47.99
CA ILE A 18 27.97 -14.43 47.04
C ILE A 18 26.57 -14.82 46.54
N ALA A 19 25.55 -14.87 47.40
CA ALA A 19 24.18 -15.14 47.01
C ALA A 19 23.60 -14.05 46.13
N LEU A 20 23.90 -12.76 46.38
CA LEU A 20 23.54 -11.64 45.53
C LEU A 20 24.25 -11.70 44.17
N LEU A 21 25.55 -12.02 44.16
CA LEU A 21 26.32 -12.20 42.92
C LEU A 21 25.81 -13.38 42.10
N LEU A 22 25.48 -14.50 42.73
CA LEU A 22 24.86 -15.66 42.08
C LEU A 22 23.45 -15.34 41.61
N PHE A 23 22.66 -14.58 42.35
CA PHE A 23 21.34 -14.11 41.93
C PHE A 23 21.42 -13.16 40.73
N PHE A 24 22.40 -12.23 40.74
CA PHE A 24 22.69 -11.38 39.59
C PHE A 24 23.24 -12.19 38.40
N LEU A 25 24.17 -13.12 38.62
CA LEU A 25 24.67 -14.01 37.57
C LEU A 25 23.56 -14.91 36.98
N PHE A 26 22.67 -15.46 37.83
CA PHE A 26 21.55 -16.28 37.38
C PHE A 26 20.48 -15.47 36.63
N ASN A 27 20.28 -14.19 36.98
CA ASN A 27 19.39 -13.30 36.22
C ASN A 27 20.08 -12.66 35.00
N PHE A 28 21.44 -12.64 34.97
CA PHE A 28 22.22 -12.20 33.80
C PHE A 28 22.66 -13.34 32.87
N VAL A 29 22.60 -14.61 33.32
CA VAL A 29 22.69 -15.76 32.40
C VAL A 29 21.37 -15.86 31.62
N GLY A 30 21.27 -14.93 30.69
CA GLY A 30 20.45 -14.92 29.53
C GLY A 30 19.15 -15.69 29.64
N ALA A 31 18.05 -15.03 29.89
CA ALA A 31 16.87 -15.35 29.10
C ALA A 31 17.37 -15.32 27.65
N ALA A 32 17.63 -16.50 27.07
CA ALA A 32 18.04 -16.63 25.68
C ALA A 32 17.00 -15.83 24.88
N ARG A 33 17.41 -14.69 24.30
CA ARG A 33 16.49 -13.87 23.51
C ARG A 33 15.89 -14.78 22.46
N ILE A 34 14.57 -14.98 22.56
CA ILE A 34 13.84 -15.75 21.57
C ILE A 34 14.14 -15.07 20.23
N SER A 35 14.61 -15.83 19.23
CA SER A 35 14.94 -15.29 17.94
C SER A 35 13.71 -14.65 17.26
N ASP A 36 13.93 -13.63 16.42
CA ASP A 36 12.87 -12.91 15.73
C ASP A 36 11.94 -13.87 14.96
N LEU A 37 12.49 -14.88 14.28
CA LEU A 37 11.71 -15.92 13.60
C LEU A 37 10.89 -16.75 14.59
N LYS A 38 11.50 -17.20 15.70
CA LYS A 38 10.81 -18.02 16.69
C LYS A 38 9.71 -17.22 17.39
N GLN A 39 9.89 -15.92 17.58
CA GLN A 39 8.87 -15.03 18.13
C GLN A 39 7.63 -14.98 17.23
N VAL A 40 7.81 -14.83 15.92
CA VAL A 40 6.74 -14.88 14.92
C VAL A 40 6.04 -16.25 14.94
N GLN A 41 6.80 -17.35 14.92
CA GLN A 41 6.23 -18.71 14.97
C GLN A 41 5.46 -18.99 16.26
N THR A 42 5.96 -18.48 17.39
CA THR A 42 5.30 -18.70 18.71
C THR A 42 4.04 -17.85 18.86
N SER A 43 4.04 -16.61 18.34
CA SER A 43 2.85 -15.76 18.35
C SER A 43 1.78 -16.22 17.35
N GLY A 44 2.17 -16.98 16.33
CA GLY A 44 1.30 -17.38 15.23
C GLY A 44 0.95 -16.26 14.27
N VAL A 45 1.59 -15.06 14.39
CA VAL A 45 1.24 -13.88 13.61
C VAL A 45 2.50 -13.20 13.07
N LEU A 46 2.50 -12.91 11.78
CA LEU A 46 3.51 -12.09 11.09
C LEU A 46 2.94 -10.69 10.84
N HIS A 47 3.46 -9.69 11.53
CA HIS A 47 3.11 -8.29 11.32
C HIS A 47 4.02 -7.65 10.27
N VAL A 48 3.46 -7.12 9.19
CA VAL A 48 4.20 -6.50 8.09
C VAL A 48 3.75 -5.06 7.90
N LEU A 49 4.69 -4.13 7.93
CA LEU A 49 4.43 -2.71 7.64
C LEU A 49 4.32 -2.51 6.13
N THR A 50 3.38 -1.66 5.73
CA THR A 50 3.16 -1.32 4.32
C THR A 50 2.62 0.09 4.15
N ILE A 51 2.40 0.49 2.90
CA ILE A 51 1.64 1.67 2.50
C ILE A 51 0.50 1.18 1.61
N ASP A 52 -0.68 1.78 1.72
CA ASP A 52 -1.79 1.45 0.84
C ASP A 52 -1.47 1.86 -0.59
N GLY A 53 -1.85 1.02 -1.53
CA GLY A 53 -1.64 1.30 -2.95
C GLY A 53 -1.83 0.07 -3.83
N PRO A 54 -2.02 0.27 -5.15
CA PRO A 54 -2.37 -0.79 -6.08
C PRO A 54 -1.28 -1.87 -6.26
N THR A 55 -0.04 -1.54 -5.96
CA THR A 55 1.11 -2.47 -6.05
C THR A 55 1.56 -2.99 -4.69
N THR A 56 1.09 -2.41 -3.59
CA THR A 56 1.50 -2.74 -2.22
C THR A 56 0.43 -3.53 -1.50
N TYR A 57 -0.58 -2.84 -0.97
CA TYR A 57 -1.69 -3.42 -0.25
C TYR A 57 -2.95 -2.59 -0.45
N PHE A 58 -4.06 -3.25 -0.75
CA PHE A 58 -5.40 -2.66 -0.77
C PHE A 58 -6.44 -3.73 -0.43
N GLU A 59 -7.62 -3.28 -0.05
CA GLU A 59 -8.77 -4.14 0.20
C GLU A 59 -9.93 -3.70 -0.70
N ASP A 60 -10.53 -4.64 -1.43
CA ASP A 60 -11.69 -4.41 -2.27
C ASP A 60 -12.80 -5.44 -1.94
N GLY A 61 -13.92 -5.38 -2.65
CA GLY A 61 -15.04 -6.32 -2.44
C GLY A 61 -14.70 -7.80 -2.64
N ARG A 62 -13.51 -8.13 -3.12
CA ARG A 62 -12.98 -9.50 -3.28
C ARG A 62 -12.00 -9.86 -2.17
N GLY A 63 -11.66 -8.90 -1.28
CA GLY A 63 -10.77 -9.06 -0.16
C GLY A 63 -9.44 -8.32 -0.33
N LYS A 64 -8.44 -8.72 0.46
CA LYS A 64 -7.10 -8.13 0.51
C LYS A 64 -6.29 -8.52 -0.71
N ASN A 65 -5.60 -7.54 -1.32
CA ASN A 65 -4.85 -7.74 -2.55
C ASN A 65 -3.63 -6.79 -2.62
N GLY A 66 -2.86 -6.87 -3.69
CA GLY A 66 -1.62 -6.13 -3.93
C GLY A 66 -0.42 -7.06 -4.05
N PHE A 67 0.56 -6.69 -4.85
CA PHE A 67 1.74 -7.52 -5.10
C PHE A 67 2.50 -7.83 -3.81
N GLU A 68 2.78 -6.80 -2.99
CA GLU A 68 3.48 -6.97 -1.71
C GLU A 68 2.66 -7.80 -0.71
N TYR A 69 1.35 -7.58 -0.68
CA TYR A 69 0.46 -8.38 0.15
C TYR A 69 0.50 -9.87 -0.23
N LEU A 70 0.37 -10.19 -1.51
CA LEU A 70 0.36 -11.56 -1.99
C LEU A 70 1.71 -12.26 -1.75
N LEU A 71 2.83 -11.55 -1.94
CA LEU A 71 4.17 -12.07 -1.67
C LEU A 71 4.39 -12.30 -0.17
N ALA A 72 4.01 -11.33 0.69
CA ALA A 72 4.08 -11.45 2.15
C ALA A 72 3.14 -12.54 2.68
N LYS A 73 1.95 -12.71 2.07
CA LYS A 73 1.00 -13.78 2.41
C LYS A 73 1.59 -15.17 2.13
N ALA A 74 2.21 -15.33 0.97
CA ALA A 74 2.89 -16.59 0.64
C ALA A 74 4.05 -16.89 1.63
N PHE A 75 4.77 -15.86 2.10
CA PHE A 75 5.79 -16.02 3.12
C PHE A 75 5.20 -16.41 4.48
N ALA A 76 4.14 -15.73 4.95
CA ALA A 76 3.45 -16.08 6.18
C ALA A 76 2.91 -17.53 6.15
N ASP A 77 2.32 -17.94 5.01
CA ASP A 77 1.85 -19.32 4.81
C ASP A 77 2.98 -20.34 4.88
N SER A 78 4.16 -20.02 4.34
CA SER A 78 5.35 -20.91 4.42
C SER A 78 5.85 -21.07 5.87
N LEU A 79 5.60 -20.08 6.73
CA LEU A 79 5.92 -20.15 8.16
C LEU A 79 4.80 -20.79 8.99
N GLY A 80 3.62 -21.05 8.42
CA GLY A 80 2.43 -21.54 9.13
C GLY A 80 1.82 -20.54 10.09
N VAL A 81 1.88 -19.22 9.77
CA VAL A 81 1.39 -18.13 10.62
C VAL A 81 0.40 -17.23 9.87
N GLU A 82 -0.41 -16.49 10.63
CA GLU A 82 -1.31 -15.49 10.07
C GLU A 82 -0.55 -14.23 9.63
N LEU A 83 -0.92 -13.64 8.48
CA LEU A 83 -0.40 -12.34 8.04
C LEU A 83 -1.30 -11.20 8.52
N VAL A 84 -0.71 -10.22 9.17
CA VAL A 84 -1.34 -8.94 9.49
C VAL A 84 -0.56 -7.80 8.84
N MET A 85 -1.16 -7.20 7.78
CA MET A 85 -0.62 -5.98 7.18
C MET A 85 -1.00 -4.77 8.03
N ARG A 86 -0.02 -3.88 8.25
CA ARG A 86 -0.19 -2.62 8.98
C ARG A 86 0.20 -1.46 8.10
N SER A 87 -0.80 -0.81 7.53
CA SER A 87 -0.59 0.35 6.67
C SER A 87 -0.14 1.57 7.46
N LYS A 88 0.71 2.38 6.85
CA LYS A 88 1.18 3.67 7.35
C LYS A 88 0.83 4.77 6.36
N PRO A 89 0.52 5.97 6.84
CA PRO A 89 0.04 7.05 5.99
C PRO A 89 1.10 7.59 5.03
N THR A 90 2.39 7.46 5.34
CA THR A 90 3.48 7.97 4.50
C THR A 90 4.68 7.03 4.49
N LEU A 91 5.50 7.11 3.44
CA LEU A 91 6.78 6.40 3.35
C LEU A 91 7.68 6.68 4.56
N LYS A 92 7.77 7.93 4.98
CA LYS A 92 8.57 8.34 6.14
C LYS A 92 8.06 7.69 7.43
N ALA A 93 6.75 7.73 7.68
CA ALA A 93 6.15 7.10 8.86
C ALA A 93 6.38 5.59 8.87
N MET A 94 6.29 4.93 7.73
CA MET A 94 6.57 3.50 7.59
C MET A 94 8.04 3.19 7.89
N LEU A 95 8.99 3.88 7.26
CA LEU A 95 10.42 3.64 7.45
C LEU A 95 10.86 3.86 8.90
N LEU A 96 10.30 4.87 9.59
CA LEU A 96 10.56 5.13 11.02
C LEU A 96 9.93 4.08 11.94
N SER A 97 8.91 3.36 11.51
CA SER A 97 8.25 2.31 12.30
C SER A 97 8.98 0.95 12.24
N ILE A 98 9.94 0.79 11.31
CA ILE A 98 10.71 -0.46 11.16
C ILE A 98 11.60 -0.66 12.40
N GLY A 99 11.45 -1.81 13.04
CA GLY A 99 12.15 -2.13 14.30
C GLY A 99 11.42 -1.72 15.57
N GLY A 100 10.25 -1.10 15.42
CA GLY A 100 9.30 -0.87 16.51
C GLY A 100 8.37 -2.09 16.75
N PRO A 101 7.45 -1.97 17.71
CA PRO A 101 6.56 -3.08 18.10
C PRO A 101 5.46 -3.39 17.07
N GLU A 102 5.29 -2.56 16.05
CA GLU A 102 4.16 -2.63 15.14
C GLU A 102 4.38 -3.56 13.95
N GLY A 103 5.63 -3.91 13.62
CA GLY A 103 5.90 -4.78 12.48
C GLY A 103 7.29 -5.40 12.52
N SER A 104 7.38 -6.62 12.01
CA SER A 104 8.62 -7.40 11.93
C SER A 104 9.54 -6.91 10.80
N PHE A 105 8.95 -6.45 9.70
CA PHE A 105 9.63 -5.86 8.55
C PHE A 105 8.64 -5.03 7.72
N ALA A 106 9.13 -4.33 6.70
CA ALA A 106 8.29 -3.58 5.78
C ALA A 106 8.34 -4.15 4.36
N ALA A 107 7.15 -4.23 3.72
CA ALA A 107 6.90 -4.67 2.36
C ALA A 107 6.03 -3.61 1.66
N ALA A 108 6.66 -2.72 0.88
CA ALA A 108 6.02 -1.57 0.25
C ALA A 108 6.81 -1.06 -0.97
N ASN A 109 7.27 -1.94 -1.82
CA ASN A 109 8.12 -1.60 -2.99
C ASN A 109 9.33 -0.74 -2.60
N ILE A 110 10.03 -1.12 -1.53
CA ILE A 110 11.11 -0.32 -0.98
C ILE A 110 12.38 -0.55 -1.80
N THR A 111 12.85 0.50 -2.46
CA THR A 111 14.12 0.49 -3.17
C THR A 111 15.29 0.30 -2.19
N ASN A 112 16.16 -0.66 -2.47
CA ASN A 112 17.35 -0.96 -1.69
C ASN A 112 18.47 0.03 -2.01
N THR A 113 18.38 1.27 -1.48
CA THR A 113 19.41 2.31 -1.70
C THR A 113 20.54 2.23 -0.67
N GLU A 114 21.70 2.79 -1.03
CA GLU A 114 22.85 2.87 -0.11
C GLU A 114 22.50 3.68 1.16
N ALA A 115 21.78 4.77 1.00
CA ALA A 115 21.35 5.61 2.11
C ALA A 115 20.51 4.82 3.12
N ARG A 116 19.57 4.00 2.64
CA ARG A 116 18.70 3.17 3.48
C ARG A 116 19.44 2.01 4.15
N ARG A 117 20.45 1.41 3.48
CA ARG A 117 21.29 0.35 4.06
C ARG A 117 22.06 0.78 5.31
N ARG A 118 22.27 2.07 5.51
CA ARG A 118 22.91 2.59 6.75
C ARG A 118 22.07 2.28 7.98
N ASN A 119 20.74 2.30 7.85
CA ASN A 119 19.80 2.16 8.96
C ASN A 119 18.92 0.90 8.89
N LEU A 120 18.90 0.21 7.76
CA LEU A 120 18.05 -0.96 7.51
C LEU A 120 18.90 -2.11 6.94
N ARG A 121 18.38 -3.33 7.07
CA ARG A 121 18.81 -4.50 6.30
C ARG A 121 17.76 -4.81 5.27
N PHE A 122 18.18 -5.40 4.17
CA PHE A 122 17.27 -5.75 3.08
C PHE A 122 17.31 -7.25 2.83
N SER A 123 16.18 -7.80 2.38
CA SER A 123 16.12 -9.15 1.84
C SER A 123 16.85 -9.24 0.50
N ASP A 124 16.95 -10.46 -0.04
CA ASP A 124 17.23 -10.66 -1.45
C ASP A 124 16.19 -9.90 -2.29
N ALA A 125 16.64 -9.34 -3.41
CA ALA A 125 15.76 -8.60 -4.31
C ALA A 125 14.76 -9.55 -5.00
N TYR A 126 13.52 -9.12 -5.13
CA TYR A 126 12.48 -9.88 -5.84
C TYR A 126 11.93 -9.14 -7.07
N LEU A 127 12.27 -7.87 -7.24
CA LEU A 127 11.84 -7.04 -8.36
C LEU A 127 12.90 -5.97 -8.63
N ASP A 128 13.04 -5.55 -9.90
CA ASP A 128 13.82 -4.39 -10.30
C ASP A 128 12.92 -3.34 -10.92
N VAL A 129 13.18 -2.08 -10.63
CA VAL A 129 12.47 -0.93 -11.18
C VAL A 129 13.46 0.11 -11.70
N THR A 130 13.05 0.86 -12.73
CA THR A 130 13.73 2.08 -13.16
C THR A 130 12.91 3.29 -12.75
N GLN A 131 13.53 4.44 -12.62
CA GLN A 131 12.84 5.69 -12.30
C GLN A 131 12.58 6.49 -13.57
N HIS A 132 11.30 6.78 -13.83
CA HIS A 132 10.84 7.49 -15.02
C HIS A 132 10.59 8.96 -14.72
N LEU A 133 11.22 9.86 -15.48
CA LEU A 133 10.73 11.23 -15.56
C LEU A 133 9.42 11.25 -16.35
N ILE A 134 8.40 11.82 -15.75
CA ILE A 134 7.05 11.92 -16.31
C ILE A 134 6.77 13.36 -16.71
N TYR A 135 6.19 13.53 -17.90
CA TYR A 135 5.72 14.79 -18.44
C TYR A 135 4.29 14.65 -18.96
N ARG A 136 3.62 15.75 -19.23
CA ARG A 136 2.27 15.74 -19.78
C ARG A 136 2.28 15.65 -21.30
N ARG A 137 1.55 14.68 -21.86
CA ARG A 137 1.29 14.60 -23.32
C ARG A 137 0.68 15.89 -23.85
N GLY A 138 1.27 16.43 -24.90
CA GLY A 138 0.90 17.72 -25.51
C GLY A 138 1.73 18.91 -25.00
N SER A 139 2.64 18.70 -24.03
CA SER A 139 3.72 19.62 -23.70
C SER A 139 5.01 19.21 -24.40
N ALA A 140 6.02 20.09 -24.43
CA ALA A 140 7.34 19.75 -24.91
C ALA A 140 7.90 18.56 -24.10
N ARG A 141 8.36 17.52 -24.80
CA ARG A 141 8.95 16.34 -24.15
C ARG A 141 10.40 16.66 -23.81
N PRO A 142 10.81 16.65 -22.54
CA PRO A 142 12.21 16.79 -22.17
C PRO A 142 13.00 15.56 -22.68
N ARG A 143 14.24 15.80 -23.10
CA ARG A 143 15.16 14.75 -23.58
C ARG A 143 16.25 14.45 -22.56
N THR A 144 16.56 15.43 -21.72
CA THR A 144 17.55 15.36 -20.64
C THR A 144 17.02 16.09 -19.41
N LEU A 145 17.70 15.97 -18.28
CA LEU A 145 17.35 16.72 -17.06
C LEU A 145 17.60 18.24 -17.23
N ALA A 146 18.45 18.66 -18.16
CA ALA A 146 18.66 20.07 -18.49
C ALA A 146 17.41 20.72 -19.15
N ASP A 147 16.53 19.93 -19.75
CA ASP A 147 15.28 20.40 -20.38
C ASP A 147 14.14 20.56 -19.37
N VAL A 148 14.38 20.24 -18.09
CA VAL A 148 13.36 20.31 -17.04
C VAL A 148 13.21 21.77 -16.61
N ASP A 149 12.16 22.40 -17.10
CA ASP A 149 11.80 23.80 -16.85
C ASP A 149 10.43 23.89 -16.15
N GLY A 150 10.37 24.33 -14.92
CA GLY A 150 9.15 24.48 -14.14
C GLY A 150 9.02 23.46 -13.01
N VAL A 151 7.81 23.29 -12.47
CA VAL A 151 7.60 22.53 -11.25
C VAL A 151 7.77 21.03 -11.47
N LEU A 152 8.87 20.47 -10.93
CA LEU A 152 9.08 19.06 -10.72
C LEU A 152 8.73 18.72 -9.27
N ALA A 153 7.91 17.72 -9.02
CA ALA A 153 7.57 17.29 -7.66
C ALA A 153 7.82 15.80 -7.46
N VAL A 154 8.30 15.43 -6.28
CA VAL A 154 8.56 14.04 -5.87
C VAL A 154 8.17 13.83 -4.41
N ILE A 155 7.98 12.59 -4.01
CA ILE A 155 7.70 12.22 -2.62
C ILE A 155 8.97 12.45 -1.78
N LYS A 156 8.83 13.14 -0.68
CA LYS A 156 9.93 13.43 0.25
C LYS A 156 10.54 12.16 0.85
N GLY A 157 11.88 12.10 0.85
CA GLY A 157 12.62 10.95 1.36
C GLY A 157 12.43 9.67 0.53
N SER A 158 11.87 9.79 -0.68
CA SER A 158 11.81 8.68 -1.63
C SER A 158 13.17 8.45 -2.30
N SER A 159 13.35 7.27 -2.92
CA SER A 159 14.50 7.00 -3.78
C SER A 159 14.57 7.94 -5.00
N HIS A 160 13.43 8.51 -5.40
CA HIS A 160 13.36 9.51 -6.47
C HIS A 160 14.02 10.82 -6.05
N SER A 161 13.76 11.29 -4.81
CA SER A 161 14.43 12.45 -4.24
C SER A 161 15.93 12.18 -4.09
N GLU A 162 16.33 11.00 -3.58
CA GLU A 162 17.75 10.61 -3.50
C GLU A 162 18.44 10.66 -4.87
N GLN A 163 17.76 10.18 -5.92
CA GLN A 163 18.29 10.18 -7.29
C GLN A 163 18.42 11.58 -7.87
N LEU A 164 17.46 12.48 -7.59
CA LEU A 164 17.53 13.87 -8.02
C LEU A 164 18.68 14.61 -7.32
N HIS A 165 18.93 14.34 -6.04
CA HIS A 165 20.08 14.87 -5.32
C HIS A 165 21.41 14.43 -5.96
N TYR A 166 21.51 13.15 -6.38
CA TYR A 166 22.66 12.67 -7.13
C TYR A 166 22.86 13.44 -8.45
N TRP A 167 21.78 13.66 -9.20
CA TRP A 167 21.84 14.39 -10.47
C TRP A 167 22.09 15.89 -10.31
N LYS A 168 21.80 16.48 -9.15
CA LYS A 168 22.05 17.90 -8.87
C LYS A 168 23.52 18.30 -9.05
N GLU A 169 24.45 17.36 -8.85
CA GLU A 169 25.89 17.60 -9.09
C GLU A 169 26.20 17.88 -10.57
N ASN A 170 25.49 17.20 -11.48
CA ASN A 170 25.67 17.34 -12.93
C ASN A 170 24.73 18.38 -13.56
N TYR A 171 23.60 18.67 -12.88
CA TYR A 171 22.57 19.61 -13.30
C TYR A 171 22.28 20.62 -12.17
N PRO A 172 23.17 21.60 -11.91
CA PRO A 172 23.02 22.52 -10.78
C PRO A 172 21.75 23.35 -10.79
N GLU A 173 21.17 23.61 -11.97
CA GLU A 173 19.93 24.36 -12.15
C GLU A 173 18.66 23.49 -11.94
N LEU A 174 18.82 22.18 -11.78
CA LEU A 174 17.69 21.28 -11.53
C LEU A 174 17.09 21.55 -10.17
N GLU A 175 15.82 21.93 -10.14
CA GLU A 175 15.07 22.17 -8.91
C GLU A 175 13.82 21.31 -8.85
N TRP A 176 13.44 20.90 -7.64
CA TRP A 176 12.24 20.14 -7.40
C TRP A 176 11.62 20.49 -6.04
N ARG A 177 10.32 20.20 -5.94
CA ARG A 177 9.57 20.26 -4.70
C ARG A 177 9.43 18.85 -4.13
N GLU A 178 9.64 18.71 -2.83
CA GLU A 178 9.34 17.49 -2.09
C GLU A 178 7.97 17.61 -1.44
N ASP A 179 7.15 16.59 -1.62
CA ASP A 179 5.81 16.49 -1.04
C ASP A 179 5.82 15.44 0.07
N ASP A 180 5.35 15.81 1.25
CA ASP A 180 5.37 14.93 2.43
C ASP A 180 4.23 13.91 2.41
N ASP A 181 3.10 14.24 1.79
CA ASP A 181 1.85 13.49 1.88
C ASP A 181 1.40 12.87 0.55
N ALA A 182 2.02 13.26 -0.57
CA ALA A 182 1.63 12.77 -1.88
C ALA A 182 2.00 11.30 -2.11
N GLU A 183 1.16 10.60 -2.87
CA GLU A 183 1.44 9.28 -3.42
C GLU A 183 1.88 9.38 -4.89
N MET A 184 2.53 8.34 -5.43
CA MET A 184 2.96 8.33 -6.85
C MET A 184 1.77 8.46 -7.82
N SER A 185 0.64 7.85 -7.49
CA SER A 185 -0.60 7.96 -8.26
C SER A 185 -1.13 9.40 -8.31
N GLU A 186 -1.05 10.11 -7.19
CA GLU A 186 -1.44 11.51 -7.09
C GLU A 186 -0.53 12.42 -7.90
N LEU A 187 0.79 12.22 -7.82
CA LEU A 187 1.74 12.98 -8.64
C LEU A 187 1.50 12.78 -10.15
N LEU A 188 1.12 11.57 -10.58
CA LEU A 188 0.72 11.31 -11.96
C LEU A 188 -0.56 12.07 -12.35
N ARG A 189 -1.56 12.13 -11.45
CA ARG A 189 -2.77 12.95 -11.62
C ARG A 189 -2.41 14.42 -11.75
N MET A 190 -1.59 14.95 -10.85
CA MET A 190 -1.16 16.35 -10.88
C MET A 190 -0.46 16.73 -12.19
N VAL A 191 0.36 15.84 -12.77
CA VAL A 191 0.93 16.04 -14.13
C VAL A 191 -0.17 16.04 -15.18
N GLN A 192 -1.11 15.10 -15.13
CA GLN A 192 -2.23 15.04 -16.07
C GLN A 192 -3.06 16.32 -16.05
N ASP A 193 -3.34 16.86 -14.87
CA ASP A 193 -4.22 18.00 -14.64
C ASP A 193 -3.50 19.36 -14.73
N LYS A 194 -2.19 19.36 -15.02
CA LYS A 194 -1.31 20.55 -15.15
C LYS A 194 -1.02 21.28 -13.82
N GLU A 195 -1.22 20.64 -12.69
CA GLU A 195 -0.89 21.20 -11.38
C GLU A 195 0.62 21.25 -11.17
N ILE A 196 1.35 20.25 -11.71
CA ILE A 196 2.80 20.20 -11.83
C ILE A 196 3.21 19.90 -13.26
N LYS A 197 4.42 20.27 -13.64
CA LYS A 197 4.92 20.04 -15.00
C LYS A 197 5.57 18.67 -15.16
N TYR A 198 6.27 18.22 -14.12
CA TYR A 198 7.00 16.96 -14.09
C TYR A 198 6.86 16.25 -12.75
N THR A 199 7.05 14.94 -12.78
CA THR A 199 7.27 14.11 -11.59
C THR A 199 8.23 12.97 -11.93
N VAL A 200 8.71 12.29 -10.89
CA VAL A 200 9.45 11.03 -11.03
C VAL A 200 8.67 9.94 -10.32
N VAL A 201 8.46 8.82 -11.02
CA VAL A 201 7.83 7.62 -10.46
C VAL A 201 8.61 6.38 -10.90
N ASP A 202 8.51 5.29 -10.15
CA ASP A 202 9.09 4.04 -10.60
C ASP A 202 8.29 3.39 -11.75
N SER A 203 8.97 2.52 -12.49
CA SER A 203 8.40 1.84 -13.66
C SER A 203 7.18 1.00 -13.31
N LEU A 204 7.11 0.46 -12.09
CA LEU A 204 5.98 -0.35 -11.61
C LEU A 204 4.75 0.51 -11.36
N ALA A 205 4.89 1.60 -10.61
CA ALA A 205 3.81 2.55 -10.36
C ALA A 205 3.29 3.15 -11.68
N TYR A 206 4.20 3.47 -12.62
CA TYR A 206 3.82 3.92 -13.93
C TYR A 206 3.04 2.86 -14.72
N LEU A 207 3.50 1.60 -14.70
CA LEU A 207 2.86 0.49 -15.40
C LEU A 207 1.38 0.35 -15.01
N VAL A 208 1.09 0.33 -13.70
CA VAL A 208 -0.28 0.13 -13.20
C VAL A 208 -1.15 1.37 -13.34
N SER A 209 -0.55 2.57 -13.35
CA SER A 209 -1.29 3.84 -13.35
C SER A 209 -1.43 4.50 -14.72
N ARG A 210 -0.64 4.11 -15.74
CA ARG A 210 -0.62 4.76 -17.06
C ARG A 210 -1.95 4.76 -17.80
N HIS A 211 -2.82 3.80 -17.48
CA HIS A 211 -4.17 3.69 -18.07
C HIS A 211 -5.15 4.66 -17.41
N ILE A 212 -4.95 4.93 -16.12
CA ILE A 212 -5.75 5.88 -15.34
C ILE A 212 -5.36 7.32 -15.72
N TYR A 213 -4.05 7.57 -15.93
CA TYR A 213 -3.50 8.89 -16.25
C TYR A 213 -2.87 8.93 -17.65
N PRO A 214 -3.67 8.79 -18.74
CA PRO A 214 -3.15 8.60 -20.09
C PRO A 214 -2.41 9.82 -20.67
N ARG A 215 -2.52 10.99 -20.03
CA ARG A 215 -1.76 12.18 -20.41
C ARG A 215 -0.40 12.29 -19.68
N ALA A 216 -0.23 11.63 -18.54
CA ALA A 216 1.05 11.50 -17.88
C ALA A 216 1.90 10.47 -18.65
N ARG A 217 2.99 10.89 -19.27
CA ARG A 217 3.80 10.06 -20.17
C ARG A 217 5.25 10.04 -19.72
N ARG A 218 5.88 8.88 -19.87
CA ARG A 218 7.32 8.72 -19.68
C ARG A 218 8.08 9.54 -20.72
N ALA A 219 9.00 10.37 -20.23
CA ALA A 219 9.97 11.07 -21.06
C ALA A 219 11.21 10.18 -21.30
N PHE A 220 11.91 9.82 -20.23
CA PHE A 220 13.09 8.95 -20.23
C PHE A 220 13.33 8.42 -18.81
N ASP A 221 14.30 7.53 -18.64
CA ASP A 221 14.71 6.99 -17.35
C ASP A 221 15.82 7.85 -16.75
N ILE A 222 15.70 8.14 -15.46
CA ILE A 222 16.71 8.92 -14.72
C ILE A 222 17.60 8.03 -13.84
N SER A 223 17.32 6.74 -13.79
CA SER A 223 18.14 5.76 -13.07
C SER A 223 18.37 4.51 -13.90
N GLU A 224 19.45 3.80 -13.59
CA GLU A 224 19.56 2.38 -13.90
C GLU A 224 18.52 1.56 -13.10
N ALA A 225 18.46 0.25 -13.38
CA ALA A 225 17.62 -0.66 -12.63
C ALA A 225 18.01 -0.68 -11.15
N GLN A 226 17.03 -0.48 -10.29
CA GLN A 226 17.18 -0.46 -8.83
C GLN A 226 16.37 -1.60 -8.24
N SER A 227 16.98 -2.33 -7.32
CA SER A 227 16.37 -3.50 -6.70
C SER A 227 15.36 -3.11 -5.63
N ILE A 228 14.21 -3.76 -5.68
CA ILE A 228 13.17 -3.73 -4.64
C ILE A 228 13.36 -4.92 -3.71
N ALA A 229 13.30 -4.68 -2.42
CA ALA A 229 13.48 -5.69 -1.39
C ALA A 229 12.69 -5.34 -0.12
N TRP A 230 12.37 -6.34 0.68
CA TRP A 230 11.79 -6.12 2.00
C TRP A 230 12.81 -5.50 2.95
N ALA A 231 12.38 -4.52 3.73
CA ALA A 231 13.23 -3.78 4.65
C ALA A 231 13.05 -4.26 6.10
N PHE A 232 14.13 -4.69 6.71
CA PHE A 232 14.21 -5.22 8.06
C PHE A 232 14.94 -4.27 9.00
N PRO A 233 14.71 -4.37 10.33
CA PRO A 233 15.45 -3.61 11.32
C PRO A 233 16.96 -3.81 11.19
N LYS A 234 17.75 -2.74 11.39
CA LYS A 234 19.21 -2.81 11.37
C LYS A 234 19.73 -3.72 12.48
N HIS A 235 19.10 -3.62 13.65
CA HIS A 235 19.48 -4.34 14.86
C HIS A 235 18.44 -5.43 15.14
N GLY A 236 18.80 -6.66 14.95
CA GLY A 236 18.01 -7.88 15.17
C GLY A 236 18.91 -9.09 14.97
N ASP A 237 18.48 -10.28 15.35
CA ASP A 237 19.26 -11.49 15.20
C ASP A 237 19.37 -11.99 13.73
N GLY A 238 18.52 -11.45 12.85
CA GLY A 238 18.48 -11.76 11.43
C GLY A 238 17.94 -13.13 11.08
N THR A 239 17.36 -13.85 12.00
CA THR A 239 16.76 -15.16 11.74
C THR A 239 15.57 -15.05 10.80
N LEU A 240 14.69 -14.04 11.00
CA LEU A 240 13.55 -13.79 10.14
C LEU A 240 13.99 -13.32 8.75
N LEU A 241 15.02 -12.48 8.65
CA LEU A 241 15.59 -12.05 7.36
C LEU A 241 16.16 -13.25 6.57
N ARG A 242 16.86 -14.18 7.25
CA ARG A 242 17.36 -15.40 6.58
C ARG A 242 16.23 -16.28 6.07
N ALA A 243 15.18 -16.46 6.88
CA ALA A 243 13.99 -17.22 6.46
C ALA A 243 13.29 -16.55 5.28
N ALA A 244 13.20 -15.20 5.25
CA ALA A 244 12.64 -14.46 4.14
C ALA A 244 13.48 -14.65 2.86
N ASN A 245 14.80 -14.61 2.94
CA ASN A 245 15.68 -14.83 1.78
C ASN A 245 15.57 -16.26 1.25
N GLU A 246 15.51 -17.24 2.13
CA GLU A 246 15.30 -18.65 1.74
C GLU A 246 13.97 -18.83 1.03
N PHE A 247 12.89 -18.30 1.62
CA PHE A 247 11.58 -18.29 0.98
C PHE A 247 11.61 -17.61 -0.40
N LEU A 248 12.20 -16.41 -0.52
CA LEU A 248 12.22 -15.66 -1.79
C LEU A 248 12.95 -16.42 -2.89
N ARG A 249 14.08 -17.09 -2.57
CA ARG A 249 14.79 -17.94 -3.52
C ARG A 249 13.95 -19.13 -3.98
N ASP A 250 13.32 -19.83 -3.04
CA ASP A 250 12.49 -21.00 -3.35
C ASP A 250 11.24 -20.59 -4.13
N PHE A 251 10.62 -19.47 -3.76
CA PHE A 251 9.46 -18.92 -4.43
C PHE A 251 9.78 -18.50 -5.87
N ALA A 252 10.95 -17.89 -6.10
CA ALA A 252 11.45 -17.55 -7.43
C ALA A 252 11.78 -18.82 -8.23
N ALA A 253 12.50 -19.78 -7.65
CA ALA A 253 12.87 -21.04 -8.30
C ALA A 253 11.64 -21.87 -8.71
N SER A 254 10.52 -21.76 -7.97
CA SER A 254 9.26 -22.43 -8.31
C SER A 254 8.47 -21.76 -9.44
N GLY A 255 8.91 -20.62 -9.98
CA GLY A 255 8.20 -19.85 -11.00
C GLY A 255 7.01 -19.01 -10.47
N LYS A 256 6.68 -19.11 -9.18
CA LYS A 256 5.55 -18.40 -8.59
C LYS A 256 5.77 -16.89 -8.53
N LEU A 257 7.01 -16.45 -8.36
CA LEU A 257 7.36 -15.04 -8.37
C LEU A 257 7.11 -14.41 -9.75
N ASP A 258 7.48 -15.12 -10.82
CA ASP A 258 7.26 -14.64 -12.19
C ASP A 258 5.77 -14.64 -12.55
N ALA A 259 5.02 -15.65 -12.12
CA ALA A 259 3.56 -15.66 -12.26
C ALA A 259 2.89 -14.48 -11.53
N LEU A 260 3.38 -14.11 -10.33
CA LEU A 260 2.89 -12.96 -9.58
C LEU A 260 3.19 -11.64 -10.30
N LYS A 261 4.40 -11.48 -10.88
CA LYS A 261 4.78 -10.32 -11.71
C LYS A 261 3.92 -10.22 -12.98
N GLU A 262 3.65 -11.34 -13.63
CA GLU A 262 2.81 -11.40 -14.82
C GLU A 262 1.36 -11.03 -14.49
N ALA A 263 0.82 -11.51 -13.38
CA ALA A 263 -0.51 -11.14 -12.90
C ALA A 263 -0.63 -9.63 -12.67
N LEU A 264 0.38 -8.98 -12.08
CA LEU A 264 0.42 -7.54 -11.89
C LEU A 264 0.40 -6.78 -13.23
N SER A 265 1.15 -7.26 -14.21
CA SER A 265 1.20 -6.67 -15.55
C SER A 265 -0.12 -6.85 -16.31
N SER A 266 -0.77 -8.00 -16.17
CA SER A 266 -2.05 -8.31 -16.84
C SER A 266 -3.24 -7.60 -16.21
N GLN A 267 -3.25 -7.40 -14.89
CA GLN A 267 -4.27 -6.58 -14.23
C GLN A 267 -4.26 -5.14 -14.74
N SER A 268 -3.08 -4.58 -15.00
CA SER A 268 -2.95 -3.25 -15.59
C SER A 268 -3.43 -3.17 -17.04
N ALA A 269 -3.42 -4.28 -17.78
CA ALA A 269 -3.87 -4.34 -19.16
C ALA A 269 -5.39 -4.48 -19.31
N ASN A 270 -6.08 -5.00 -18.28
CA ASN A 270 -7.53 -5.22 -18.30
C ASN A 270 -8.36 -3.94 -18.07
N PHE A 271 -7.76 -2.86 -17.58
CA PHE A 271 -8.39 -1.53 -17.61
C PHE A 271 -8.14 -0.89 -18.97
N SER A 272 -9.18 -0.83 -19.81
CA SER A 272 -9.02 -0.17 -21.10
C SER A 272 -8.77 1.34 -20.88
N ALA A 273 -7.87 1.91 -21.69
CA ALA A 273 -7.61 3.36 -21.65
C ALA A 273 -8.90 4.17 -21.90
N ALA A 274 -9.85 3.61 -22.64
CA ALA A 274 -11.16 4.21 -22.90
C ALA A 274 -12.05 4.26 -21.64
N ASP A 275 -12.05 3.19 -20.81
CA ASP A 275 -12.83 3.14 -19.58
C ASP A 275 -12.27 4.10 -18.53
N SER A 276 -10.95 4.17 -18.42
CA SER A 276 -10.28 5.10 -17.52
C SER A 276 -10.50 6.56 -17.92
N GLN A 277 -10.45 6.88 -19.21
CA GLN A 277 -10.79 8.22 -19.72
C GLN A 277 -12.26 8.56 -19.47
N ARG A 278 -13.14 7.58 -19.67
CA ARG A 278 -14.57 7.75 -19.42
C ARG A 278 -14.83 8.03 -17.94
N LEU A 279 -14.24 7.22 -17.04
CA LEU A 279 -14.35 7.44 -15.59
C LEU A 279 -13.83 8.83 -15.21
N GLY A 280 -12.61 9.18 -15.60
CA GLY A 280 -12.00 10.48 -15.29
C GLY A 280 -12.84 11.66 -15.80
N LYS A 281 -13.45 11.54 -16.99
CA LYS A 281 -14.38 12.55 -17.49
C LYS A 281 -15.64 12.62 -16.63
N LEU A 282 -16.24 11.49 -16.29
CA LEU A 282 -17.51 11.45 -15.56
C LEU A 282 -17.37 11.85 -14.09
N VAL A 283 -16.21 11.60 -13.46
CA VAL A 283 -15.87 12.13 -12.12
C VAL A 283 -15.94 13.65 -12.09
N THR A 284 -15.51 14.32 -13.14
CA THR A 284 -15.52 15.80 -13.20
C THR A 284 -16.78 16.41 -13.77
N THR A 285 -17.58 15.64 -14.55
CA THR A 285 -18.70 16.21 -15.30
C THR A 285 -20.07 15.70 -14.87
N ARG A 286 -20.16 14.55 -14.20
CA ARG A 286 -21.44 13.93 -13.82
C ARG A 286 -21.53 13.58 -12.33
N LEU A 287 -20.45 13.07 -11.73
CA LEU A 287 -20.44 12.74 -10.30
C LEU A 287 -20.82 13.93 -9.41
N PRO A 288 -20.36 15.18 -9.68
CA PRO A 288 -20.73 16.32 -8.85
C PRO A 288 -22.24 16.57 -8.74
N ASP A 289 -23.00 16.25 -9.79
CA ASP A 289 -24.46 16.41 -9.81
C ASP A 289 -25.17 15.48 -8.80
N PHE A 290 -24.50 14.38 -8.39
CA PHE A 290 -25.06 13.36 -7.50
C PHE A 290 -24.28 13.20 -6.19
N GLU A 291 -23.16 13.90 -5.99
CA GLU A 291 -22.28 13.70 -4.83
C GLU A 291 -23.02 13.92 -3.50
N THR A 292 -23.82 15.00 -3.41
CA THR A 292 -24.63 15.28 -2.23
C THR A 292 -25.62 14.15 -1.97
N LEU A 293 -26.31 13.68 -3.02
CA LEU A 293 -27.27 12.59 -2.92
C LEU A 293 -26.61 11.28 -2.49
N PHE A 294 -25.42 10.96 -3.01
CA PHE A 294 -24.66 9.79 -2.57
C PHE A 294 -24.30 9.86 -1.09
N LYS A 295 -23.85 11.02 -0.61
CA LYS A 295 -23.50 11.24 0.81
C LYS A 295 -24.73 11.08 1.72
N GLU A 296 -25.84 11.72 1.38
CA GLU A 296 -27.08 11.66 2.15
C GLU A 296 -27.66 10.24 2.23
N VAL A 297 -27.64 9.50 1.14
CA VAL A 297 -28.13 8.12 1.11
C VAL A 297 -27.18 7.19 1.84
N ALA A 298 -25.87 7.31 1.62
CA ALA A 298 -24.88 6.47 2.30
C ALA A 298 -24.91 6.64 3.82
N GLU A 299 -25.12 7.87 4.33
CA GLU A 299 -25.27 8.16 5.75
C GLU A 299 -26.44 7.38 6.36
N LYS A 300 -27.60 7.28 5.66
CA LYS A 300 -28.79 6.51 6.13
C LYS A 300 -28.51 5.03 6.36
N PHE A 301 -27.53 4.46 5.65
CA PHE A 301 -27.16 3.05 5.72
C PHE A 301 -25.83 2.81 6.44
N ASN A 302 -25.18 3.85 6.97
CA ASN A 302 -23.87 3.82 7.57
C ASN A 302 -22.81 3.19 6.61
N TRP A 303 -22.80 3.64 5.36
CA TRP A 303 -21.91 3.19 4.31
C TRP A 303 -20.95 4.30 3.85
N ASP A 304 -19.83 3.90 3.28
CA ASP A 304 -18.98 4.82 2.52
C ASP A 304 -19.71 5.25 1.22
N TRP A 305 -19.91 6.56 1.05
CA TRP A 305 -20.57 7.10 -0.14
C TRP A 305 -19.81 6.79 -1.43
N HIS A 306 -18.47 6.63 -1.38
CA HIS A 306 -17.67 6.24 -2.54
C HIS A 306 -18.02 4.84 -3.02
N MET A 307 -18.29 3.90 -2.08
CA MET A 307 -18.75 2.57 -2.43
C MET A 307 -20.09 2.63 -3.18
N LEU A 308 -21.06 3.41 -2.66
CA LEU A 308 -22.36 3.54 -3.28
C LEU A 308 -22.26 4.22 -4.67
N ALA A 309 -21.41 5.24 -4.79
CA ALA A 309 -21.12 5.89 -6.07
C ALA A 309 -20.43 4.93 -7.06
N ALA A 310 -19.52 4.07 -6.59
CA ALA A 310 -18.85 3.08 -7.44
C ALA A 310 -19.82 2.03 -7.98
N VAL A 311 -20.76 1.56 -7.15
CA VAL A 311 -21.81 0.64 -7.59
C VAL A 311 -22.69 1.31 -8.66
N ALA A 312 -23.15 2.54 -8.42
CA ALA A 312 -23.94 3.28 -9.39
C ALA A 312 -23.18 3.57 -10.70
N TYR A 313 -21.86 3.79 -10.62
CA TYR A 313 -21.00 3.90 -11.80
C TYR A 313 -21.00 2.60 -12.61
N GLN A 314 -20.81 1.48 -11.94
CA GLN A 314 -20.79 0.16 -12.59
C GLN A 314 -22.14 -0.15 -13.26
N GLU A 315 -23.24 0.24 -12.64
CA GLU A 315 -24.59 0.01 -13.13
C GLU A 315 -24.95 0.90 -14.34
N SER A 316 -24.73 2.22 -14.23
CA SER A 316 -25.26 3.19 -15.20
C SER A 316 -24.24 4.22 -15.69
N HIS A 317 -23.00 4.20 -15.23
CA HIS A 317 -22.04 5.31 -15.38
C HIS A 317 -22.62 6.64 -14.88
N TRP A 318 -23.37 6.58 -13.76
CA TRP A 318 -24.12 7.70 -13.17
C TRP A 318 -25.15 8.34 -14.11
N ASP A 319 -25.73 7.56 -15.05
CA ASP A 319 -26.81 8.04 -15.91
C ASP A 319 -28.17 7.70 -15.31
N PRO A 320 -28.93 8.69 -14.75
CA PRO A 320 -30.24 8.43 -14.16
C PRO A 320 -31.28 8.00 -15.22
N LYS A 321 -31.01 8.23 -16.49
CA LYS A 321 -31.88 7.85 -17.61
C LYS A 321 -31.45 6.54 -18.27
N ALA A 322 -30.45 5.83 -17.71
CA ALA A 322 -29.94 4.58 -18.26
C ALA A 322 -31.06 3.55 -18.41
N ARG A 323 -31.00 2.82 -19.54
CA ARG A 323 -31.94 1.75 -19.88
C ARG A 323 -31.19 0.62 -20.57
N SER A 324 -31.37 -0.60 -20.12
CA SER A 324 -30.83 -1.78 -20.80
C SER A 324 -31.87 -2.47 -21.71
N PRO A 325 -31.44 -3.27 -22.66
CA PRO A 325 -32.31 -4.12 -23.48
C PRO A 325 -33.13 -5.10 -22.62
N THR A 326 -32.63 -5.49 -21.44
CA THR A 326 -33.30 -6.39 -20.50
C THR A 326 -34.32 -5.71 -19.58
N GLY A 327 -34.50 -4.39 -19.74
CA GLY A 327 -35.56 -3.62 -19.06
C GLY A 327 -35.19 -3.08 -17.68
N VAL A 328 -33.93 -3.18 -17.25
CA VAL A 328 -33.43 -2.48 -16.05
C VAL A 328 -33.24 -0.99 -16.35
N ARG A 329 -33.45 -0.11 -15.36
CA ARG A 329 -33.49 1.34 -15.56
C ARG A 329 -32.96 2.12 -14.37
N GLY A 330 -32.47 3.35 -14.67
CA GLY A 330 -32.12 4.37 -13.69
C GLY A 330 -30.69 4.25 -13.17
N LEU A 331 -30.38 5.09 -12.19
CA LEU A 331 -29.04 5.24 -11.63
C LEU A 331 -28.46 3.92 -11.11
N MET A 332 -29.29 3.08 -10.50
CA MET A 332 -28.94 1.76 -9.95
C MET A 332 -29.44 0.58 -10.80
N MET A 333 -29.86 0.83 -12.03
CA MET A 333 -30.31 -0.17 -13.01
C MET A 333 -31.29 -1.21 -12.41
N LEU A 334 -32.33 -0.73 -11.73
CA LEU A 334 -33.28 -1.61 -11.04
C LEU A 334 -34.19 -2.34 -12.02
N THR A 335 -34.45 -3.64 -11.75
CA THR A 335 -35.51 -4.38 -12.41
C THR A 335 -36.90 -3.87 -11.96
N ARG A 336 -37.98 -4.24 -12.65
CA ARG A 336 -39.34 -3.93 -12.18
C ARG A 336 -39.67 -4.63 -10.86
N ASN A 337 -39.19 -5.85 -10.68
CA ASN A 337 -39.44 -6.63 -9.48
C ASN A 337 -38.70 -6.04 -8.27
N THR A 338 -37.40 -5.73 -8.44
CA THR A 338 -36.60 -5.10 -7.39
C THR A 338 -37.18 -3.72 -7.02
N ALA A 339 -37.58 -2.91 -8.01
CA ALA A 339 -38.18 -1.62 -7.77
C ALA A 339 -39.47 -1.73 -6.94
N ARG A 340 -40.36 -2.70 -7.28
CA ARG A 340 -41.59 -2.95 -6.52
C ARG A 340 -41.29 -3.42 -5.10
N GLU A 341 -40.35 -4.33 -4.95
CA GLU A 341 -39.93 -4.87 -3.65
C GLU A 341 -39.33 -3.78 -2.74
N MET A 342 -38.60 -2.82 -3.32
CA MET A 342 -37.96 -1.70 -2.61
C MET A 342 -38.83 -0.44 -2.59
N ASN A 343 -40.10 -0.49 -2.94
CA ASN A 343 -41.04 0.63 -2.97
C ASN A 343 -40.60 1.80 -3.87
N VAL A 344 -39.90 1.54 -4.97
CA VAL A 344 -39.49 2.51 -5.96
C VAL A 344 -40.59 2.66 -7.01
N SER A 345 -41.24 3.82 -7.02
CA SER A 345 -42.31 4.14 -7.98
C SER A 345 -41.76 4.62 -9.33
N ASN A 346 -40.67 5.36 -9.30
CA ASN A 346 -40.00 5.87 -10.51
C ASN A 346 -38.51 5.50 -10.52
N ARG A 347 -38.11 4.50 -11.29
CA ARG A 347 -36.73 4.04 -11.42
C ARG A 347 -35.81 5.02 -12.11
N LEU A 348 -36.33 6.00 -12.82
CA LEU A 348 -35.58 7.08 -13.50
C LEU A 348 -35.38 8.30 -12.61
N ASP A 349 -36.03 8.36 -11.47
CA ASP A 349 -35.76 9.34 -10.45
C ASP A 349 -34.46 8.96 -9.71
N PRO A 350 -33.45 9.85 -9.68
CA PRO A 350 -32.15 9.49 -9.11
C PRO A 350 -32.22 9.11 -7.63
N GLU A 351 -33.00 9.85 -6.84
CA GLU A 351 -33.11 9.61 -5.40
C GLU A 351 -33.81 8.29 -5.10
N GLN A 352 -34.95 8.03 -5.73
CA GLN A 352 -35.68 6.77 -5.55
C GLN A 352 -34.86 5.59 -6.04
N SER A 353 -34.17 5.73 -7.19
CA SER A 353 -33.32 4.69 -7.74
C SER A 353 -32.17 4.36 -6.79
N LEU A 354 -31.52 5.38 -6.22
CA LEU A 354 -30.40 5.22 -5.31
C LEU A 354 -30.82 4.62 -3.95
N ILE A 355 -31.90 5.13 -3.35
CA ILE A 355 -32.45 4.59 -2.10
C ILE A 355 -32.88 3.14 -2.30
N GLY A 356 -33.60 2.83 -3.39
CA GLY A 356 -34.04 1.46 -3.69
C GLY A 356 -32.88 0.51 -3.92
N GLY A 357 -31.82 0.95 -4.62
CA GLY A 357 -30.59 0.19 -4.83
C GLY A 357 -29.84 -0.07 -3.52
N ALA A 358 -29.66 0.97 -2.68
CA ALA A 358 -29.01 0.85 -1.37
C ALA A 358 -29.80 -0.10 -0.44
N THR A 359 -31.13 0.03 -0.37
CA THR A 359 -31.99 -0.87 0.42
C THR A 359 -31.86 -2.32 -0.05
N TYR A 360 -31.80 -2.54 -1.36
CA TYR A 360 -31.62 -3.89 -1.90
C TYR A 360 -30.25 -4.48 -1.55
N LEU A 361 -29.20 -3.68 -1.63
CA LEU A 361 -27.84 -4.10 -1.24
C LEU A 361 -27.74 -4.42 0.25
N GLU A 362 -28.39 -3.63 1.14
CA GLU A 362 -28.43 -3.94 2.58
C GLU A 362 -29.15 -5.27 2.84
N LYS A 363 -30.26 -5.51 2.16
CA LYS A 363 -30.97 -6.79 2.23
C LYS A 363 -30.14 -7.98 1.73
N LEU A 364 -29.27 -7.77 0.74
CA LEU A 364 -28.33 -8.79 0.29
C LEU A 364 -27.24 -9.03 1.33
N LYS A 365 -26.71 -7.98 1.94
CA LYS A 365 -25.68 -8.03 2.99
C LYS A 365 -26.17 -8.84 4.20
N GLU A 366 -27.43 -8.67 4.63
CA GLU A 366 -28.04 -9.45 5.72
C GLU A 366 -28.08 -10.95 5.43
N ARG A 367 -28.00 -11.36 4.18
CA ARG A 367 -28.00 -12.77 3.75
C ARG A 367 -26.60 -13.37 3.65
N LEU A 368 -25.56 -12.54 3.78
CA LEU A 368 -24.18 -13.02 3.77
C LEU A 368 -23.86 -13.66 5.13
N PRO A 369 -23.06 -14.75 5.15
CA PRO A 369 -22.55 -15.30 6.40
C PRO A 369 -21.73 -14.25 7.16
N GLU A 370 -21.80 -14.25 8.50
CA GLU A 370 -21.07 -13.31 9.37
C GLU A 370 -19.53 -13.32 9.22
N ARG A 371 -19.00 -14.17 8.35
CA ARG A 371 -17.57 -14.27 8.01
C ARG A 371 -17.40 -14.22 6.50
N ILE A 372 -17.22 -13.03 5.97
CA ILE A 372 -16.51 -12.79 4.73
C ILE A 372 -15.42 -11.76 5.04
#